data_80c3322d9c776036890ebfa6c17dd1dd
#
_entry.id   80c3322d9c776036890ebfa6c17dd1dd
#
_cell.length_a   1.000
_cell.length_b   1.000
_cell.length_c   1.000
_cell.angle_alpha   90.00
_cell.angle_beta   90.00
_cell.angle_gamma   90.00
#
_symmetry.space_group_name_H-M   'P 1'
#
loop_
_entity.id
_entity.type
_entity.pdbx_description
1 polymer ?
#
loop_
_entity_poly.entity_id
_entity_poly.type
_entity_poly.pdbx_seq_one_letter_code
_entity_poly.pdbx_strand_id
1 'polypeptide(L)'
;TSSMDIKERCPYVYADTECLYDNSLDDCLIRLHNDECDGVITQADILRLYKYNHMKDYIYDYIPTSIYVPETGEAMSAVLTSTDADIIDMVSRVSDENAVKCINIESDTIQRLNVRGYMQMTRAMASIEDDVLRVDACIYNHDKSLHRSNSGDVNSPKTVITNLVSDIISKI
;
A
#
# COMPACT_ATOMS: atom_id res chain seq x y z
N THR A 1 -6.74 -14.51 -4.12
CA THR A 1 -6.46 -13.15 -4.58
C THR A 1 -6.14 -13.08 -6.06
N SER A 2 -6.43 -11.96 -6.70
CA SER A 2 -6.01 -11.64 -8.09
C SER A 2 -4.75 -10.75 -8.15
N SER A 3 -4.06 -10.54 -7.04
CA SER A 3 -2.81 -9.80 -6.96
C SER A 3 -1.65 -10.72 -6.61
N MET A 4 -0.60 -10.72 -7.42
CA MET A 4 0.63 -11.48 -7.14
C MET A 4 1.36 -10.93 -5.92
N ASP A 5 1.38 -9.61 -5.74
CA ASP A 5 1.98 -8.97 -4.59
C ASP A 5 1.28 -9.40 -3.27
N ILE A 6 -0.05 -9.45 -3.27
CA ILE A 6 -0.82 -9.97 -2.12
C ILE A 6 -0.50 -11.45 -1.89
N LYS A 7 -0.44 -12.27 -2.93
CA LYS A 7 -0.10 -13.69 -2.82
C LYS A 7 1.27 -13.89 -2.17
N GLU A 8 2.28 -13.16 -2.62
CA GLU A 8 3.65 -13.28 -2.11
C GLU A 8 3.77 -12.84 -0.64
N ARG A 9 2.98 -11.84 -0.22
CA ARG A 9 3.03 -11.28 1.13
C ARG A 9 2.07 -11.94 2.12
N CYS A 10 1.03 -12.63 1.64
CA CYS A 10 0.03 -13.25 2.49
C CYS A 10 0.63 -14.15 3.60
N PRO A 11 1.64 -14.99 3.35
CA PRO A 11 2.24 -15.84 4.40
C PRO A 11 2.90 -15.06 5.53
N TYR A 12 3.35 -13.83 5.29
CA TYR A 12 3.94 -12.98 6.33
C TYR A 12 2.90 -12.33 7.24
N VAL A 13 1.65 -12.24 6.78
CA VAL A 13 0.53 -11.64 7.51
C VAL A 13 -0.32 -12.72 8.16
N TYR A 14 -0.50 -13.83 7.48
CA TYR A 14 -1.34 -14.96 7.87
C TYR A 14 -0.55 -16.26 7.72
N ALA A 15 0.27 -16.59 8.72
CA ALA A 15 1.26 -17.67 8.66
C ALA A 15 0.68 -19.07 8.37
N ASP A 16 -0.57 -19.31 8.79
CA ASP A 16 -1.24 -20.61 8.62
C ASP A 16 -2.20 -20.63 7.41
N THR A 17 -2.02 -19.72 6.45
CA THR A 17 -2.94 -19.55 5.32
C THR A 17 -2.25 -19.89 4.02
N GLU A 18 -2.86 -20.76 3.23
CA GLU A 18 -2.49 -20.97 1.84
C GLU A 18 -3.13 -19.88 0.96
N CYS A 19 -2.32 -19.09 0.28
CA CYS A 19 -2.81 -18.02 -0.58
C CYS A 19 -2.79 -18.45 -2.05
N LEU A 20 -3.98 -18.66 -2.63
CA LEU A 20 -4.18 -18.99 -4.03
C LEU A 20 -4.26 -17.74 -4.89
N TYR A 21 -3.74 -17.80 -6.11
CA TYR A 21 -3.82 -16.74 -7.11
C TYR A 21 -4.77 -17.14 -8.22
N ASP A 22 -5.61 -16.20 -8.62
CA ASP A 22 -6.48 -16.31 -9.80
C ASP A 22 -6.28 -15.09 -10.72
N ASN A 23 -6.66 -15.22 -11.98
CA ASN A 23 -6.42 -14.17 -12.98
C ASN A 23 -7.33 -12.95 -12.82
N SER A 24 -8.44 -13.10 -12.14
CA SER A 24 -9.41 -12.01 -11.93
C SER A 24 -10.04 -12.07 -10.54
N LEU A 25 -10.62 -10.94 -10.10
CA LEU A 25 -11.41 -10.91 -8.89
C LEU A 25 -12.69 -11.75 -9.02
N ASP A 26 -13.29 -11.79 -10.23
CA ASP A 26 -14.49 -12.60 -10.48
C ASP A 26 -14.20 -14.08 -10.26
N ASP A 27 -13.05 -14.59 -10.73
CA ASP A 27 -12.65 -15.97 -10.47
C ASP A 27 -12.46 -16.26 -8.97
N CYS A 28 -11.85 -15.31 -8.24
CA CYS A 28 -11.72 -15.40 -6.78
C CYS A 28 -13.10 -15.48 -6.09
N LEU A 29 -14.06 -14.66 -6.51
CA LEU A 29 -15.40 -14.64 -5.93
C LEU A 29 -16.21 -15.91 -6.29
N ILE A 30 -16.01 -16.47 -7.48
CA ILE A 30 -16.59 -17.76 -7.87
C ILE A 30 -16.09 -18.87 -6.94
N ARG A 31 -14.78 -18.92 -6.66
CA ARG A 31 -14.23 -19.89 -5.70
C ARG A 31 -14.80 -19.71 -4.28
N LEU A 32 -14.93 -18.47 -3.81
CA LEU A 32 -15.54 -18.20 -2.52
C LEU A 32 -16.99 -18.66 -2.47
N HIS A 33 -17.76 -18.43 -3.55
CA HIS A 33 -19.15 -18.86 -3.66
C HIS A 33 -19.30 -20.39 -3.68
N ASN A 34 -18.31 -21.08 -4.23
CA ASN A 34 -18.30 -22.55 -4.33
C ASN A 34 -17.69 -23.23 -3.09
N ASP A 35 -17.40 -22.49 -2.02
CA ASP A 35 -16.69 -22.99 -0.82
C ASP A 35 -15.31 -23.60 -1.12
N GLU A 36 -14.64 -23.15 -2.20
CA GLU A 36 -13.29 -23.59 -2.59
C GLU A 36 -12.20 -22.80 -1.89
N CYS A 37 -12.55 -21.71 -1.21
CA CYS A 37 -11.67 -20.93 -0.33
C CYS A 37 -12.49 -20.25 0.77
N ASP A 38 -11.82 -19.91 1.89
CA ASP A 38 -12.43 -19.32 3.08
C ASP A 38 -12.58 -17.81 2.98
N GLY A 39 -11.83 -17.16 2.09
CA GLY A 39 -11.86 -15.71 1.94
C GLY A 39 -11.10 -15.22 0.71
N VAL A 40 -11.34 -13.96 0.34
CA VAL A 40 -10.66 -13.27 -0.76
C VAL A 40 -10.03 -11.99 -0.25
N ILE A 41 -8.72 -11.83 -0.46
CA ILE A 41 -8.02 -10.57 -0.19
C ILE A 41 -7.87 -9.83 -1.52
N THR A 42 -8.32 -8.58 -1.57
CA THR A 42 -8.26 -7.72 -2.75
C THR A 42 -8.11 -6.25 -2.36
N GLN A 43 -7.80 -5.41 -3.34
CA GLN A 43 -7.71 -3.96 -3.15
C GLN A 43 -9.11 -3.37 -2.89
N ALA A 44 -9.21 -2.48 -1.90
CA ALA A 44 -10.49 -1.90 -1.48
C ALA A 44 -11.13 -0.98 -2.54
N ASP A 45 -10.31 -0.30 -3.34
CA ASP A 45 -10.77 0.57 -4.42
C ASP A 45 -11.43 -0.23 -5.55
N ILE A 46 -10.92 -1.42 -5.87
CA ILE A 46 -11.52 -2.34 -6.83
C ILE A 46 -12.95 -2.69 -6.39
N LEU A 47 -13.15 -3.05 -5.12
CA LEU A 47 -14.48 -3.35 -4.59
C LEU A 47 -15.43 -2.16 -4.67
N ARG A 48 -14.94 -0.93 -4.44
CA ARG A 48 -15.75 0.29 -4.52
C ARG A 48 -16.13 0.65 -5.95
N LEU A 49 -15.19 0.53 -6.90
CA LEU A 49 -15.40 0.90 -8.31
C LEU A 49 -16.37 -0.02 -9.00
N TYR A 50 -16.27 -1.31 -8.79
CA TYR A 50 -17.06 -2.30 -9.50
C TYR A 50 -18.48 -2.46 -8.96
N LYS A 51 -18.86 -1.78 -7.87
CA LYS A 51 -20.22 -1.85 -7.28
C LYS A 51 -20.77 -3.27 -7.34
N TYR A 52 -20.01 -4.22 -6.80
CA TYR A 52 -20.41 -5.61 -6.83
C TYR A 52 -21.82 -5.74 -6.24
N ASN A 53 -22.81 -6.00 -7.11
CA ASN A 53 -24.22 -6.10 -6.73
C ASN A 53 -24.48 -7.22 -5.72
N HIS A 54 -23.51 -8.13 -5.57
CA HIS A 54 -23.55 -9.28 -4.67
C HIS A 54 -22.81 -9.08 -3.35
N MET A 55 -22.25 -7.88 -3.08
CA MET A 55 -21.54 -7.59 -1.82
C MET A 55 -22.42 -7.73 -0.58
N LYS A 56 -23.75 -7.78 -0.74
CA LYS A 56 -24.70 -7.99 0.37
C LYS A 56 -24.60 -9.39 0.97
N ASP A 57 -24.08 -10.33 0.21
CA ASP A 57 -23.98 -11.74 0.59
C ASP A 57 -22.63 -12.06 1.27
N TYR A 58 -21.70 -11.09 1.33
CA TYR A 58 -20.38 -11.26 1.92
C TYR A 58 -20.14 -10.28 3.07
N ILE A 59 -19.45 -10.76 4.09
CA ILE A 59 -18.85 -9.91 5.13
C ILE A 59 -17.48 -9.46 4.63
N TYR A 60 -17.21 -8.16 4.68
CA TYR A 60 -15.89 -7.62 4.34
C TYR A 60 -15.38 -6.70 5.43
N ASP A 61 -14.05 -6.67 5.59
CA ASP A 61 -13.36 -5.80 6.51
C ASP A 61 -12.08 -5.27 5.87
N TYR A 62 -11.55 -4.19 6.41
CA TYR A 62 -10.32 -3.57 5.92
C TYR A 62 -9.12 -4.05 6.74
N ILE A 63 -8.11 -4.55 6.06
CA ILE A 63 -6.83 -4.88 6.71
C ILE A 63 -6.11 -3.56 7.03
N PRO A 64 -5.83 -3.29 8.31
CA PRO A 64 -5.15 -2.05 8.69
C PRO A 64 -3.70 -2.02 8.17
N THR A 65 -3.20 -0.81 7.86
CA THR A 65 -1.83 -0.60 7.37
C THR A 65 -0.75 -1.03 8.35
N SER A 66 -1.08 -1.14 9.64
CA SER A 66 -0.20 -1.74 10.66
C SER A 66 0.02 -3.25 10.49
N ILE A 67 -0.83 -3.92 9.72
CA ILE A 67 -0.73 -5.35 9.41
C ILE A 67 -0.24 -5.54 7.98
N TYR A 68 -0.80 -4.80 7.03
CA TYR A 68 -0.49 -4.89 5.62
C TYR A 68 -0.23 -3.51 5.04
N VAL A 69 1.04 -3.19 4.75
CA VAL A 69 1.40 -1.93 4.08
C VAL A 69 1.25 -2.10 2.57
N PRO A 70 0.41 -1.29 1.91
CA PRO A 70 0.23 -1.33 0.47
C PRO A 70 1.53 -1.06 -0.31
N GLU A 71 1.52 -1.35 -1.60
CA GLU A 71 2.63 -0.96 -2.47
C GLU A 71 2.67 0.57 -2.62
N THR A 72 3.88 1.13 -2.73
CA THR A 72 4.06 2.57 -2.90
C THR A 72 3.30 3.08 -4.11
N GLY A 73 2.45 4.08 -3.91
CA GLY A 73 1.59 4.63 -4.93
C GLY A 73 0.39 3.75 -5.31
N GLU A 74 0.13 2.65 -4.60
CA GLU A 74 -1.07 1.84 -4.80
C GLU A 74 -2.33 2.70 -4.64
N ALA A 75 -3.31 2.50 -5.54
CA ALA A 75 -4.53 3.31 -5.65
C ALA A 75 -4.32 4.79 -6.07
N MET A 76 -3.13 5.20 -6.46
CA MET A 76 -2.88 6.51 -7.07
C MET A 76 -2.91 6.42 -8.60
N SER A 77 -3.44 7.47 -9.24
CA SER A 77 -3.41 7.63 -10.69
C SER A 77 -2.40 8.71 -11.06
N ALA A 78 -1.59 8.46 -12.08
CA ALA A 78 -0.63 9.43 -12.61
C ALA A 78 -0.95 9.75 -14.06
N VAL A 79 -0.78 11.00 -14.44
CA VAL A 79 -0.92 11.48 -15.84
C VAL A 79 0.46 11.80 -16.39
N LEU A 80 0.83 11.14 -17.47
CA LEU A 80 2.03 11.46 -18.24
C LEU A 80 1.68 12.47 -19.32
N THR A 81 2.42 13.57 -19.38
CA THR A 81 2.23 14.63 -20.38
C THR A 81 3.49 14.85 -21.21
N SER A 82 3.34 15.57 -22.31
CA SER A 82 4.47 16.20 -22.99
C SER A 82 5.09 17.30 -22.12
N THR A 83 6.25 17.82 -22.54
CA THR A 83 6.93 18.93 -21.87
C THR A 83 6.34 20.31 -22.23
N ASP A 84 5.19 20.35 -22.92
CA ASP A 84 4.47 21.57 -23.29
C ASP A 84 3.91 22.24 -22.02
N ALA A 85 4.24 23.52 -21.83
CA ALA A 85 3.89 24.27 -20.63
C ALA A 85 2.38 24.43 -20.45
N ASP A 86 1.63 24.60 -21.53
CA ASP A 86 0.17 24.79 -21.48
C ASP A 86 -0.52 23.48 -21.08
N ILE A 87 -0.01 22.34 -21.54
CA ILE A 87 -0.52 21.01 -21.16
C ILE A 87 -0.20 20.73 -19.70
N ILE A 88 1.03 21.02 -19.25
CA ILE A 88 1.42 20.87 -17.86
C ILE A 88 0.53 21.70 -16.92
N ASP A 89 0.28 22.99 -17.28
CA ASP A 89 -0.60 23.85 -16.48
C ASP A 89 -2.04 23.29 -16.42
N MET A 90 -2.55 22.81 -17.54
CA MET A 90 -3.89 22.20 -17.59
C MET A 90 -4.00 20.97 -16.67
N VAL A 91 -3.03 20.08 -16.73
CA VAL A 91 -3.03 18.84 -15.95
C VAL A 91 -2.76 19.10 -14.47
N SER A 92 -1.92 20.09 -14.13
CA SER A 92 -1.64 20.45 -12.74
C SER A 92 -2.88 20.85 -11.94
N ARG A 93 -3.93 21.35 -12.61
CA ARG A 93 -5.20 21.74 -11.95
C ARG A 93 -6.00 20.57 -11.40
N VAL A 94 -5.75 19.35 -11.86
CA VAL A 94 -6.39 18.13 -11.34
C VAL A 94 -5.48 17.35 -10.37
N SER A 95 -4.29 17.88 -10.08
CA SER A 95 -3.35 17.28 -9.15
C SER A 95 -3.79 17.47 -7.70
N ASP A 96 -3.77 16.41 -6.91
CA ASP A 96 -3.94 16.46 -5.48
C ASP A 96 -2.57 16.66 -4.79
N GLU A 97 -2.38 17.81 -4.15
CA GLU A 97 -1.11 18.17 -3.52
C GLU A 97 -0.74 17.20 -2.38
N ASN A 98 -1.72 16.69 -1.63
CA ASN A 98 -1.45 15.74 -0.56
C ASN A 98 -1.04 14.38 -1.12
N ALA A 99 -1.67 13.93 -2.21
CA ALA A 99 -1.26 12.71 -2.90
C ALA A 99 0.19 12.84 -3.41
N VAL A 100 0.56 13.97 -4.03
CA VAL A 100 1.94 14.23 -4.47
C VAL A 100 2.92 14.24 -3.30
N LYS A 101 2.57 14.85 -2.17
CA LYS A 101 3.41 14.82 -0.96
C LYS A 101 3.57 13.41 -0.44
N CYS A 102 2.49 12.63 -0.33
CA CYS A 102 2.52 11.26 0.16
C CYS A 102 3.42 10.37 -0.70
N ILE A 103 3.27 10.36 -2.04
CA ILE A 103 4.11 9.51 -2.90
C ILE A 103 5.60 9.87 -2.81
N ASN A 104 5.93 11.16 -2.67
CA ASN A 104 7.32 11.59 -2.49
C ASN A 104 7.88 11.13 -1.13
N ILE A 105 7.08 11.16 -0.07
CA ILE A 105 7.45 10.69 1.27
C ILE A 105 7.66 9.17 1.28
N GLU A 106 6.76 8.42 0.65
CA GLU A 106 6.86 6.98 0.49
C GLU A 106 8.16 6.61 -0.24
N SER A 107 8.40 7.28 -1.38
CA SER A 107 9.61 7.07 -2.20
C SER A 107 10.89 7.39 -1.43
N ASP A 108 10.96 8.53 -0.69
CA ASP A 108 12.11 8.89 0.13
C ASP A 108 12.33 7.87 1.27
N THR A 109 11.24 7.39 1.88
CA THR A 109 11.31 6.36 2.93
C THR A 109 11.93 5.08 2.41
N ILE A 110 11.43 4.58 1.27
CA ILE A 110 11.96 3.37 0.63
C ILE A 110 13.43 3.57 0.20
N GLN A 111 13.75 4.70 -0.41
CA GLN A 111 15.12 4.99 -0.84
C GLN A 111 16.10 4.95 0.34
N ARG A 112 15.76 5.51 1.49
CA ARG A 112 16.62 5.48 2.68
C ARG A 112 16.79 4.09 3.29
N LEU A 113 15.77 3.25 3.19
CA LEU A 113 15.84 1.86 3.61
C LEU A 113 16.64 1.02 2.61
N ASN A 114 16.48 1.28 1.31
CA ASN A 114 17.17 0.58 0.21
C ASN A 114 18.67 0.77 0.21
N VAL A 115 19.18 1.98 0.49
CA VAL A 115 20.62 2.27 0.62
C VAL A 115 21.31 1.34 1.62
N ARG A 116 20.56 0.68 2.48
CA ARG A 116 21.04 -0.26 3.49
C ARG A 116 20.84 -1.74 3.13
N GLY A 117 20.48 -2.04 1.89
CA GLY A 117 20.43 -3.41 1.36
C GLY A 117 19.07 -4.10 1.44
N TYR A 118 18.00 -3.38 1.85
CA TYR A 118 16.65 -3.95 2.01
C TYR A 118 15.74 -3.77 0.79
N MET A 119 16.29 -3.69 -0.41
CA MET A 119 15.63 -3.22 -1.64
C MET A 119 14.36 -3.97 -2.06
N GLN A 120 14.31 -5.28 -1.91
CA GLN A 120 13.28 -6.06 -2.63
C GLN A 120 11.99 -6.27 -1.84
N MET A 121 11.99 -5.98 -0.56
CA MET A 121 10.87 -6.35 0.33
C MET A 121 10.44 -5.20 1.25
N THR A 122 10.68 -3.96 0.84
CA THR A 122 10.28 -2.78 1.62
C THR A 122 9.02 -2.15 1.03
N ARG A 123 8.08 -1.81 1.89
CA ARG A 123 6.87 -1.06 1.55
C ARG A 123 6.75 0.14 2.47
N ALA A 124 6.23 1.23 1.94
CA ALA A 124 5.91 2.41 2.71
C ALA A 124 4.61 3.03 2.20
N MET A 125 3.80 3.50 3.12
CA MET A 125 2.57 4.25 2.86
C MET A 125 2.57 5.50 3.70
N ALA A 126 2.21 6.64 3.12
CA ALA A 126 2.02 7.90 3.81
C ALA A 126 0.55 8.34 3.75
N SER A 127 0.06 8.94 4.81
CA SER A 127 -1.23 9.62 4.86
C SER A 127 -1.14 10.95 5.57
N ILE A 128 -1.98 11.90 5.17
CA ILE A 128 -2.06 13.24 5.76
C ILE A 128 -3.51 13.47 6.16
N GLU A 129 -3.73 13.67 7.47
CA GLU A 129 -5.03 14.02 8.04
C GLU A 129 -4.81 15.16 9.06
N ASP A 130 -5.59 16.22 8.97
CA ASP A 130 -5.55 17.36 9.90
C ASP A 130 -4.13 17.89 10.17
N ASP A 131 -3.34 18.08 9.10
CA ASP A 131 -1.92 18.52 9.17
C ASP A 131 -0.96 17.52 9.87
N VAL A 132 -1.43 16.33 10.20
CA VAL A 132 -0.60 15.27 10.73
C VAL A 132 -0.20 14.34 9.60
N LEU A 133 1.10 14.21 9.39
CA LEU A 133 1.69 13.19 8.52
C LEU A 133 1.86 11.90 9.32
N ARG A 134 1.36 10.80 8.80
CA ARG A 134 1.66 9.44 9.26
C ARG A 134 2.38 8.67 8.16
N VAL A 135 3.42 7.95 8.52
CA VAL A 135 4.15 7.04 7.62
C VAL A 135 4.21 5.66 8.25
N ASP A 136 3.66 4.69 7.57
CA ASP A 136 3.74 3.27 7.90
C ASP A 136 4.77 2.62 6.97
N ALA A 137 5.69 1.81 7.49
CA ALA A 137 6.64 1.07 6.67
C ALA A 137 6.78 -0.37 7.16
N CYS A 138 7.03 -1.26 6.21
CA CYS A 138 7.27 -2.67 6.47
C CYS A 138 8.47 -3.17 5.68
N ILE A 139 9.31 -3.96 6.33
CA ILE A 139 10.34 -4.78 5.68
C ILE A 139 9.95 -6.23 5.85
N TYR A 140 9.89 -6.95 4.73
CA TYR A 140 9.71 -8.40 4.71
C TYR A 140 11.07 -9.07 4.53
N ASN A 141 11.41 -10.04 5.35
CA ASN A 141 12.66 -10.78 5.27
C ASN A 141 12.41 -12.26 5.57
N HIS A 142 12.57 -13.10 4.56
CA HIS A 142 12.42 -14.56 4.55
C HIS A 142 11.23 -15.10 5.35
N ASP A 143 11.24 -15.03 6.68
CA ASP A 143 10.21 -15.62 7.54
C ASP A 143 9.57 -14.59 8.48
N LYS A 144 9.93 -13.32 8.38
CA LYS A 144 9.49 -12.27 9.31
C LYS A 144 9.14 -10.99 8.59
N SER A 145 8.18 -10.27 9.13
CA SER A 145 7.89 -8.90 8.76
C SER A 145 8.16 -7.96 9.94
N LEU A 146 8.78 -6.83 9.66
CA LEU A 146 8.99 -5.76 10.63
C LEU A 146 8.19 -4.54 10.22
N HIS A 147 7.09 -4.30 10.92
CA HIS A 147 6.24 -3.13 10.74
C HIS A 147 6.60 -2.02 11.73
N ARG A 148 6.67 -0.80 11.26
CA ARG A 148 6.82 0.41 12.08
C ARG A 148 6.02 1.55 11.48
N SER A 149 5.55 2.43 12.36
CA SER A 149 4.90 3.67 11.97
C SER A 149 5.45 4.85 12.78
N ASN A 150 5.45 6.02 12.16
CA ASN A 150 5.75 7.27 12.83
C ASN A 150 4.82 8.36 12.33
N SER A 151 4.51 9.32 13.20
CA SER A 151 3.64 10.45 12.87
C SER A 151 4.25 11.76 13.35
N GLY A 152 3.91 12.86 12.69
CA GLY A 152 4.37 14.19 13.08
C GLY A 152 3.78 15.27 12.18
N ASP A 153 4.31 16.47 12.29
CA ASP A 153 3.88 17.63 11.51
C ASP A 153 4.15 17.40 10.02
N VAL A 154 3.13 17.64 9.18
CA VAL A 154 3.21 17.55 7.71
C VAL A 154 4.28 18.46 7.12
N ASN A 155 4.63 19.55 7.79
CA ASN A 155 5.68 20.49 7.38
C ASN A 155 7.10 19.99 7.73
N SER A 156 7.22 18.91 8.47
CA SER A 156 8.50 18.32 8.90
C SER A 156 8.68 16.86 8.46
N PRO A 157 8.41 16.51 7.18
CA PRO A 157 8.39 15.11 6.74
C PRO A 157 9.75 14.41 6.90
N LYS A 158 10.86 15.14 6.71
CA LYS A 158 12.21 14.59 6.90
C LYS A 158 12.45 14.07 8.31
N THR A 159 11.90 14.75 9.33
CA THR A 159 12.01 14.31 10.72
C THR A 159 11.22 13.03 10.95
N VAL A 160 9.99 12.96 10.43
CA VAL A 160 9.13 11.78 10.54
C VAL A 160 9.80 10.57 9.89
N ILE A 161 10.31 10.72 8.66
CA ILE A 161 11.00 9.66 7.93
C ILE A 161 12.28 9.23 8.67
N THR A 162 13.09 10.18 9.12
CA THR A 162 14.37 9.87 9.80
C THR A 162 14.14 9.05 11.08
N ASN A 163 13.16 9.43 11.89
CA ASN A 163 12.81 8.70 13.10
C ASN A 163 12.31 7.29 12.79
N LEU A 164 11.43 7.16 11.78
CA LEU A 164 10.91 5.87 11.33
C LEU A 164 12.03 4.94 10.85
N VAL A 165 12.89 5.44 9.95
CA VAL A 165 14.01 4.68 9.40
C VAL A 165 15.00 4.28 10.51
N SER A 166 15.28 5.17 11.46
CA SER A 166 16.16 4.87 12.60
C SER A 166 15.58 3.79 13.50
N ASP A 167 14.27 3.82 13.78
CA ASP A 167 13.60 2.79 14.58
C ASP A 167 13.64 1.43 13.88
N ILE A 168 13.33 1.38 12.58
CA ILE A 168 13.41 0.15 11.78
C ILE A 168 14.82 -0.45 11.85
N ILE A 169 15.86 0.38 11.58
CA ILE A 169 17.26 -0.08 11.55
C ILE A 169 17.73 -0.60 12.91
N SER A 170 17.25 -0.01 13.99
CA SER A 170 17.61 -0.44 15.35
C SER A 170 17.08 -1.83 15.73
N LYS A 171 16.17 -2.39 14.93
CA LYS A 171 15.45 -3.65 15.19
C LYS A 171 15.84 -4.78 14.23
N ILE A 172 16.62 -4.47 13.22
CA ILE A 172 17.18 -5.44 12.27
C ILE A 172 18.59 -5.82 12.71
#